data_f0414bbd7347b24384f376c0f6b55279
#
_entry.id   f0414bbd7347b24384f376c0f6b55279
#
_cell.length_a   1.000
_cell.length_b   1.000
_cell.length_c   1.000
_cell.angle_alpha   90.00
_cell.angle_beta   90.00
_cell.angle_gamma   90.00
#
_symmetry.space_group_name_H-M   'P 1'
#
loop_
_entity.id
_entity.type
_entity.pdbx_description
1 polymer ?
#
loop_
_entity_poly.entity_id
_entity_poly.type
_entity_poly.pdbx_seq_one_letter_code
_entity_poly.pdbx_strand_id
1 'polypeptide(L)'
;MAFDLARESFDKLHHWIIDNGYYGWDPYDVKGTELYSKYFYSEKTRHFLVRRGLDVVSELFPFAMRRVMNLEQQINAKALGLLLNAYGNMFEITREESYLEESSQIVDWLVENTCQEFAGYSWGYPFDWNSRVFIPKNTPSAIASVTVGEGFLRLYEITGNDWYLEVCNKICEFLTQELNIHQKGEESICFSYTPIDDFQVHNINLLVANYLIRIGLLINKERYVNLGVQAANFSVSEQNEDGSIYYWSREQTNARGHLDVYHSGFEIRALYGISKNTGIERFEDSYKKYLCFFLNNYFSPSHIKRTPERAYPIDIHGCAEAINCLATVYNENRNVEESLRFAVEYTINKMQTQEGWFIYRIHKFPVKVKIPYLRWGQAWMMKALSQYLILDIN
;
A
#
# COMPACT_ATOMS: atom_id res chain seq x y z
N MET A 1 -3.62 14.16 23.94
CA MET A 1 -4.94 13.55 23.57
C MET A 1 -4.87 12.73 22.29
N ALA A 2 -4.52 13.26 21.13
CA ALA A 2 -4.51 12.45 19.89
C ALA A 2 -3.37 11.42 19.85
N PHE A 3 -2.19 11.77 20.35
CA PHE A 3 -1.06 10.83 20.46
C PHE A 3 -1.35 9.71 21.47
N ASP A 4 -1.90 9.99 22.64
CA ASP A 4 -2.28 8.99 23.62
C ASP A 4 -3.33 8.02 23.07
N LEU A 5 -4.34 8.54 22.37
CA LEU A 5 -5.35 7.74 21.68
C LEU A 5 -4.73 6.83 20.61
N ALA A 6 -3.80 7.36 19.82
CA ALA A 6 -3.11 6.60 18.80
C ALA A 6 -2.21 5.51 19.40
N ARG A 7 -1.54 5.80 20.51
CA ARG A 7 -0.71 4.83 21.23
C ARG A 7 -1.55 3.69 21.80
N GLU A 8 -2.62 4.01 22.52
CA GLU A 8 -3.54 2.98 23.03
C GLU A 8 -4.14 2.14 21.91
N SER A 9 -4.49 2.78 20.80
CA SER A 9 -5.02 2.08 19.61
C SER A 9 -4.00 1.16 18.97
N PHE A 10 -2.74 1.61 18.83
CA PHE A 10 -1.64 0.79 18.35
C PHE A 10 -1.40 -0.43 19.24
N ASP A 11 -1.29 -0.22 20.55
CA ASP A 11 -1.02 -1.30 21.50
C ASP A 11 -2.12 -2.36 21.50
N LYS A 12 -3.41 -1.96 21.41
CA LYS A 12 -4.54 -2.89 21.27
C LYS A 12 -4.46 -3.70 19.97
N LEU A 13 -4.14 -3.04 18.86
CA LEU A 13 -4.01 -3.71 17.57
C LEU A 13 -2.81 -4.65 17.54
N HIS A 14 -1.69 -4.23 18.14
CA HIS A 14 -0.48 -5.04 18.26
C HIS A 14 -0.75 -6.32 19.04
N HIS A 15 -1.33 -6.23 20.24
CA HIS A 15 -1.74 -7.40 21.02
C HIS A 15 -2.66 -8.32 20.21
N TRP A 16 -3.65 -7.76 19.52
CA TRP A 16 -4.53 -8.56 18.69
C TRP A 16 -3.77 -9.32 17.58
N ILE A 17 -2.79 -8.69 16.92
CA ILE A 17 -1.97 -9.34 15.88
C ILE A 17 -1.11 -10.45 16.48
N ILE A 18 -0.48 -10.24 17.64
CA ILE A 18 0.33 -11.26 18.31
C ILE A 18 -0.53 -12.47 18.69
N ASP A 19 -1.71 -12.24 19.27
CA ASP A 19 -2.63 -13.30 19.69
C ASP A 19 -3.20 -14.14 18.53
N ASN A 20 -3.38 -13.52 17.33
CA ASN A 20 -3.99 -14.18 16.18
C ASN A 20 -2.98 -14.61 15.11
N GLY A 21 -1.73 -14.17 15.20
CA GLY A 21 -0.66 -14.47 14.24
C GLY A 21 -0.83 -13.74 12.91
N TYR A 22 0.00 -14.14 11.92
CA TYR A 22 0.11 -13.47 10.63
C TYR A 22 -0.74 -14.11 9.51
N TYR A 23 -1.57 -15.10 9.84
CA TYR A 23 -2.51 -15.70 8.90
C TYR A 23 -3.79 -14.88 8.79
N GLY A 24 -4.27 -14.65 7.57
CA GLY A 24 -5.50 -13.89 7.36
C GLY A 24 -6.13 -14.15 6.01
N TRP A 25 -7.41 -13.81 5.90
CA TRP A 25 -8.08 -13.71 4.61
C TRP A 25 -7.77 -12.37 3.95
N ASP A 26 -8.07 -12.29 2.64
CA ASP A 26 -7.86 -11.11 1.82
C ASP A 26 -9.17 -10.72 1.10
N PRO A 27 -9.43 -9.42 0.83
CA PRO A 27 -10.61 -9.02 0.04
C PRO A 27 -10.63 -9.60 -1.39
N TYR A 28 -9.48 -10.07 -1.88
CA TYR A 28 -9.33 -10.61 -3.24
C TYR A 28 -9.29 -12.14 -3.31
N ASP A 29 -9.21 -12.86 -2.19
CA ASP A 29 -9.13 -14.32 -2.15
C ASP A 29 -10.33 -15.01 -2.83
N VAL A 30 -11.55 -14.55 -2.57
CA VAL A 30 -12.77 -15.03 -3.25
C VAL A 30 -12.69 -14.78 -4.76
N LYS A 31 -12.12 -13.63 -5.14
CA LYS A 31 -12.00 -13.23 -6.55
C LYS A 31 -10.92 -14.02 -7.31
N GLY A 32 -10.01 -14.69 -6.60
CA GLY A 32 -9.01 -15.59 -7.16
C GLY A 32 -9.53 -17.00 -7.42
N THR A 33 -10.74 -17.35 -7.01
CA THR A 33 -11.27 -18.71 -7.20
C THR A 33 -11.63 -19.02 -8.65
N GLU A 34 -11.53 -20.29 -9.04
CA GLU A 34 -11.95 -20.77 -10.37
C GLU A 34 -13.39 -20.39 -10.70
N LEU A 35 -14.29 -20.48 -9.70
CA LEU A 35 -15.68 -20.07 -9.85
C LEU A 35 -15.81 -18.60 -10.26
N TYR A 36 -15.06 -17.71 -9.60
CA TYR A 36 -15.08 -16.29 -9.93
C TYR A 36 -14.45 -16.02 -11.31
N SER A 37 -13.31 -16.65 -11.61
CA SER A 37 -12.58 -16.53 -12.88
C SER A 37 -13.44 -16.87 -14.08
N LYS A 38 -14.26 -17.94 -13.96
CA LYS A 38 -15.21 -18.38 -14.99
C LYS A 38 -16.19 -17.29 -15.43
N TYR A 39 -16.58 -16.41 -14.50
CA TYR A 39 -17.50 -15.31 -14.78
C TYR A 39 -16.80 -13.99 -15.04
N PHE A 40 -15.55 -13.86 -14.63
CA PHE A 40 -14.80 -12.60 -14.74
C PHE A 40 -14.45 -12.26 -16.20
N TYR A 41 -13.91 -13.21 -16.95
CA TYR A 41 -13.50 -13.02 -18.36
C TYR A 41 -14.62 -13.24 -19.37
N SER A 42 -15.85 -13.42 -18.92
CA SER A 42 -16.98 -13.68 -19.81
C SER A 42 -17.71 -12.40 -20.21
N GLU A 43 -17.96 -12.22 -21.50
CA GLU A 43 -18.73 -11.10 -22.05
C GLU A 43 -20.25 -11.22 -21.90
N LYS A 44 -20.75 -12.39 -21.47
CA LYS A 44 -22.20 -12.64 -21.35
C LYS A 44 -22.80 -11.82 -20.22
N THR A 45 -23.86 -11.05 -20.49
CA THR A 45 -24.55 -10.19 -19.51
C THR A 45 -24.99 -10.95 -18.25
N ARG A 46 -25.49 -12.20 -18.39
CA ARG A 46 -25.83 -13.04 -17.25
C ARG A 46 -24.64 -13.34 -16.33
N HIS A 47 -23.45 -13.49 -16.87
CA HIS A 47 -22.20 -13.75 -16.11
C HIS A 47 -21.75 -12.49 -15.37
N PHE A 48 -21.92 -11.31 -15.96
CA PHE A 48 -21.73 -10.04 -15.26
C PHE A 48 -22.63 -9.94 -14.02
N LEU A 49 -23.93 -10.31 -14.12
CA LEU A 49 -24.86 -10.29 -12.98
C LEU A 49 -24.43 -11.28 -11.89
N VAL A 50 -24.03 -12.51 -12.29
CA VAL A 50 -23.51 -13.51 -11.33
C VAL A 50 -22.28 -12.98 -10.60
N ARG A 51 -21.32 -12.43 -11.33
CA ARG A 51 -20.09 -11.83 -10.75
C ARG A 51 -20.46 -10.71 -9.77
N ARG A 52 -21.35 -9.79 -10.14
CA ARG A 52 -21.82 -8.72 -9.23
C ARG A 52 -22.51 -9.28 -7.99
N GLY A 53 -23.27 -10.36 -8.13
CA GLY A 53 -23.85 -11.09 -7.01
C GLY A 53 -22.77 -11.66 -6.07
N LEU A 54 -21.75 -12.32 -6.64
CA LEU A 54 -20.61 -12.84 -5.89
C LEU A 54 -19.86 -11.73 -5.16
N ASP A 55 -19.61 -10.58 -5.80
CA ASP A 55 -18.99 -9.42 -5.16
C ASP A 55 -19.77 -8.94 -3.94
N VAL A 56 -21.09 -8.78 -4.08
CA VAL A 56 -21.97 -8.32 -2.99
C VAL A 56 -22.04 -9.35 -1.85
N VAL A 57 -22.23 -10.63 -2.17
CA VAL A 57 -22.34 -11.69 -1.15
C VAL A 57 -21.00 -11.87 -0.41
N SER A 58 -19.88 -11.86 -1.12
CA SER A 58 -18.55 -11.98 -0.51
C SER A 58 -18.20 -10.79 0.39
N GLU A 59 -18.72 -9.61 0.08
CA GLU A 59 -18.52 -8.42 0.91
C GLU A 59 -19.45 -8.43 2.14
N LEU A 60 -20.74 -8.72 1.97
CA LEU A 60 -21.71 -8.66 3.08
C LEU A 60 -21.64 -9.88 4.02
N PHE A 61 -21.29 -11.05 3.51
CA PHE A 61 -21.17 -12.29 4.26
C PHE A 61 -19.76 -12.90 4.15
N PRO A 62 -18.71 -12.18 4.54
CA PRO A 62 -17.33 -12.54 4.22
C PRO A 62 -16.89 -13.88 4.82
N PHE A 63 -17.29 -14.21 6.05
CA PHE A 63 -16.94 -15.47 6.70
C PHE A 63 -17.69 -16.67 6.09
N ALA A 64 -18.99 -16.50 5.84
CA ALA A 64 -19.81 -17.57 5.26
C ALA A 64 -19.32 -17.93 3.86
N MET A 65 -19.00 -16.93 3.04
CA MET A 65 -18.51 -17.13 1.67
C MET A 65 -17.18 -17.91 1.65
N ARG A 66 -16.24 -17.56 2.52
CA ARG A 66 -14.96 -18.27 2.62
C ARG A 66 -15.09 -19.69 3.10
N ARG A 67 -15.97 -19.92 4.07
CA ARG A 67 -16.29 -21.27 4.54
C ARG A 67 -16.92 -22.12 3.44
N VAL A 68 -17.88 -21.59 2.69
CA VAL A 68 -18.54 -22.31 1.58
C VAL A 68 -17.55 -22.62 0.46
N MET A 69 -16.61 -21.71 0.18
CA MET A 69 -15.58 -21.88 -0.85
C MET A 69 -14.33 -22.62 -0.34
N ASN A 70 -14.31 -23.04 0.93
CA ASN A 70 -13.16 -23.68 1.56
C ASN A 70 -11.84 -22.89 1.39
N LEU A 71 -11.90 -21.56 1.59
CA LEU A 71 -10.72 -20.70 1.51
C LEU A 71 -10.01 -20.65 2.84
N GLU A 72 -8.74 -21.01 2.82
CA GLU A 72 -7.85 -20.95 3.97
C GLU A 72 -7.28 -19.55 4.18
N GLN A 73 -6.91 -19.26 5.43
CA GLN A 73 -6.13 -18.08 5.74
C GLN A 73 -4.69 -18.26 5.27
N GLN A 74 -4.08 -17.20 4.73
CA GLN A 74 -2.74 -17.24 4.18
C GLN A 74 -1.89 -16.12 4.78
N ILE A 75 -0.58 -16.33 4.86
CA ILE A 75 0.37 -15.26 5.12
C ILE A 75 0.57 -14.45 3.84
N ASN A 76 0.57 -13.14 3.96
CA ASN A 76 0.77 -12.23 2.83
C ASN A 76 2.04 -11.39 3.06
N ALA A 77 3.04 -11.56 2.21
CA ALA A 77 4.33 -10.87 2.32
C ALA A 77 4.20 -9.33 2.42
N LYS A 78 3.24 -8.75 1.69
CA LYS A 78 2.96 -7.31 1.78
C LYS A 78 2.51 -6.88 3.18
N ALA A 79 1.72 -7.71 3.88
CA ALA A 79 1.35 -7.43 5.26
C ALA A 79 2.57 -7.45 6.18
N LEU A 80 3.43 -8.43 6.00
CA LEU A 80 4.66 -8.56 6.79
C LEU A 80 5.60 -7.37 6.58
N GLY A 81 5.79 -6.90 5.35
CA GLY A 81 6.58 -5.70 5.07
C GLY A 81 6.04 -4.43 5.75
N LEU A 82 4.71 -4.28 5.84
CA LEU A 82 4.08 -3.19 6.58
C LEU A 82 4.32 -3.30 8.09
N LEU A 83 4.27 -4.52 8.64
CA LEU A 83 4.55 -4.76 10.06
C LEU A 83 6.02 -4.51 10.41
N LEU A 84 6.98 -4.90 9.55
CA LEU A 84 8.40 -4.57 9.73
C LEU A 84 8.61 -3.06 9.84
N ASN A 85 7.97 -2.29 8.97
CA ASN A 85 8.05 -0.83 9.01
C ASN A 85 7.46 -0.27 10.31
N ALA A 86 6.30 -0.81 10.74
CA ALA A 86 5.65 -0.39 11.98
C ALA A 86 6.49 -0.73 13.22
N TYR A 87 7.04 -1.93 13.30
CA TYR A 87 7.89 -2.37 14.41
C TYR A 87 9.21 -1.60 14.45
N GLY A 88 9.81 -1.30 13.29
CA GLY A 88 10.96 -0.41 13.22
C GLY A 88 10.68 0.98 13.77
N ASN A 89 9.52 1.56 13.45
CA ASN A 89 9.10 2.85 14.01
C ASN A 89 8.92 2.77 15.53
N MET A 90 8.27 1.71 16.02
CA MET A 90 8.03 1.55 17.45
C MET A 90 9.31 1.29 18.24
N PHE A 91 10.24 0.52 17.67
CA PHE A 91 11.57 0.37 18.29
C PHE A 91 12.31 1.72 18.39
N GLU A 92 12.22 2.56 17.36
CA GLU A 92 12.83 3.90 17.44
C GLU A 92 12.20 4.76 18.54
N ILE A 93 10.87 4.69 18.71
CA ILE A 93 10.12 5.46 19.72
C ILE A 93 10.38 4.95 21.14
N THR A 94 10.36 3.62 21.35
CA THR A 94 10.30 3.02 22.70
C THR A 94 11.62 2.42 23.17
N ARG A 95 12.49 2.00 22.23
CA ARG A 95 13.70 1.20 22.49
C ARG A 95 13.41 -0.17 23.07
N GLU A 96 12.20 -0.70 22.92
CA GLU A 96 11.81 -2.04 23.36
C GLU A 96 12.30 -3.09 22.36
N GLU A 97 13.17 -4.00 22.80
CA GLU A 97 13.78 -5.05 21.96
C GLU A 97 12.76 -6.05 21.41
N SER A 98 11.61 -6.22 22.05
CA SER A 98 10.51 -7.09 21.58
C SER A 98 10.09 -6.81 20.14
N TYR A 99 10.10 -5.54 19.72
CA TYR A 99 9.79 -5.19 18.32
C TYR A 99 10.83 -5.70 17.33
N LEU A 100 12.10 -5.79 17.72
CA LEU A 100 13.14 -6.39 16.88
C LEU A 100 13.06 -7.93 16.88
N GLU A 101 12.70 -8.55 18.01
CA GLU A 101 12.47 -9.98 18.10
C GLU A 101 11.31 -10.42 17.19
N GLU A 102 10.21 -9.70 17.22
CA GLU A 102 9.07 -9.91 16.30
C GLU A 102 9.45 -9.67 14.84
N SER A 103 10.24 -8.64 14.58
CA SER A 103 10.76 -8.37 13.24
C SER A 103 11.64 -9.49 12.71
N SER A 104 12.46 -10.13 13.57
CA SER A 104 13.31 -11.25 13.17
C SER A 104 12.51 -12.45 12.65
N GLN A 105 11.40 -12.80 13.32
CA GLN A 105 10.52 -13.88 12.86
C GLN A 105 9.89 -13.59 11.50
N ILE A 106 9.50 -12.33 11.27
CA ILE A 106 8.97 -11.88 9.98
C ILE A 106 10.06 -11.94 8.90
N VAL A 107 11.26 -11.48 9.20
CA VAL A 107 12.41 -11.49 8.29
C VAL A 107 12.73 -12.91 7.86
N ASP A 108 12.81 -13.86 8.79
CA ASP A 108 13.08 -15.26 8.48
C ASP A 108 12.04 -15.82 7.49
N TRP A 109 10.76 -15.60 7.78
CA TRP A 109 9.70 -16.04 6.87
C TRP A 109 9.79 -15.39 5.48
N LEU A 110 10.05 -14.08 5.40
CA LEU A 110 10.15 -13.37 4.12
C LEU A 110 11.32 -13.90 3.27
N VAL A 111 12.46 -14.16 3.87
CA VAL A 111 13.64 -14.67 3.16
C VAL A 111 13.42 -16.10 2.67
N GLU A 112 12.80 -16.94 3.48
CA GLU A 112 12.47 -18.32 3.10
C GLU A 112 11.41 -18.41 2.00
N ASN A 113 10.51 -17.43 1.91
CA ASN A 113 9.38 -17.43 0.99
C ASN A 113 9.50 -16.42 -0.17
N THR A 114 10.72 -16.03 -0.53
CA THR A 114 10.94 -15.25 -1.76
C THR A 114 10.71 -16.11 -3.02
N CYS A 115 10.30 -15.47 -4.13
CA CYS A 115 10.08 -16.15 -5.40
C CYS A 115 11.44 -16.54 -6.03
N GLN A 116 11.81 -17.82 -5.94
CA GLN A 116 13.13 -18.34 -6.31
C GLN A 116 13.41 -18.38 -7.83
N GLU A 117 12.36 -18.26 -8.66
CA GLU A 117 12.48 -18.37 -10.12
C GLU A 117 12.86 -17.05 -10.81
N PHE A 118 12.95 -15.96 -10.04
CA PHE A 118 13.21 -14.60 -10.52
C PHE A 118 14.52 -14.05 -9.97
N ALA A 119 15.11 -13.10 -10.67
CA ALA A 119 16.31 -12.42 -10.20
C ALA A 119 16.04 -11.67 -8.88
N GLY A 120 17.01 -11.68 -7.98
CA GLY A 120 16.94 -10.97 -6.71
C GLY A 120 15.87 -11.51 -5.75
N TYR A 121 15.26 -10.62 -4.97
CA TYR A 121 14.22 -10.97 -4.02
C TYR A 121 12.89 -10.34 -4.40
N SER A 122 11.82 -11.15 -4.37
CA SER A 122 10.49 -10.70 -4.77
C SER A 122 9.39 -11.55 -4.14
N TRP A 123 8.19 -10.97 -4.03
CA TRP A 123 7.02 -11.64 -3.45
C TRP A 123 5.76 -11.33 -4.25
N GLY A 124 4.87 -12.32 -4.30
CA GLY A 124 3.55 -12.21 -4.89
C GLY A 124 2.42 -12.29 -3.86
N TYR A 125 1.18 -12.28 -4.34
CA TYR A 125 0.02 -12.56 -3.52
C TYR A 125 -0.22 -14.07 -3.41
N PRO A 126 -0.66 -14.59 -2.24
CA PRO A 126 -0.90 -16.03 -2.04
C PRO A 126 -2.22 -16.51 -2.64
N PHE A 127 -2.80 -15.79 -3.58
CA PHE A 127 -4.05 -16.10 -4.29
C PHE A 127 -3.93 -15.69 -5.75
N ASP A 128 -4.71 -16.34 -6.62
CA ASP A 128 -4.84 -15.95 -8.02
C ASP A 128 -5.55 -14.60 -8.12
N TRP A 129 -5.10 -13.78 -9.05
CA TRP A 129 -5.65 -12.45 -9.22
C TRP A 129 -6.23 -12.27 -10.63
N ASN A 130 -7.55 -12.12 -10.69
CA ASN A 130 -8.25 -11.76 -11.91
C ASN A 130 -8.19 -10.24 -12.13
N SER A 131 -7.38 -9.82 -13.09
CA SER A 131 -7.23 -8.45 -13.54
C SER A 131 -7.49 -8.38 -15.06
N ARG A 132 -6.94 -7.40 -15.77
CA ARG A 132 -6.98 -7.35 -17.25
C ARG A 132 -6.35 -8.60 -17.87
N VAL A 133 -5.36 -9.17 -17.18
CA VAL A 133 -4.81 -10.51 -17.44
C VAL A 133 -4.98 -11.36 -16.18
N PHE A 134 -4.98 -12.66 -16.32
CA PHE A 134 -4.94 -13.58 -15.18
C PHE A 134 -3.52 -13.63 -14.61
N ILE A 135 -3.39 -13.36 -13.33
CA ILE A 135 -2.11 -13.38 -12.60
C ILE A 135 -2.17 -14.54 -11.61
N PRO A 136 -1.42 -15.62 -11.82
CA PRO A 136 -1.36 -16.76 -10.91
C PRO A 136 -0.89 -16.36 -9.49
N LYS A 137 -1.33 -17.11 -8.49
CA LYS A 137 -0.82 -16.96 -7.12
C LYS A 137 0.71 -17.02 -7.10
N ASN A 138 1.31 -16.30 -6.18
CA ASN A 138 2.76 -16.19 -6.00
C ASN A 138 3.53 -15.58 -7.19
N THR A 139 2.85 -15.10 -8.25
CA THR A 139 3.52 -14.26 -9.25
C THR A 139 4.06 -13.00 -8.55
N PRO A 140 5.37 -12.75 -8.60
CA PRO A 140 5.94 -11.61 -7.91
C PRO A 140 5.39 -10.29 -8.45
N SER A 141 5.16 -9.34 -7.57
CA SER A 141 4.62 -8.03 -7.95
C SER A 141 5.47 -6.89 -7.39
N ALA A 142 5.56 -5.81 -8.17
CA ALA A 142 6.27 -4.61 -7.77
C ALA A 142 5.77 -4.07 -6.42
N ILE A 143 4.43 -4.02 -6.23
CA ILE A 143 3.84 -3.48 -4.99
C ILE A 143 4.16 -4.32 -3.75
N ALA A 144 4.14 -5.65 -3.85
CA ALA A 144 4.47 -6.51 -2.71
C ALA A 144 5.96 -6.39 -2.39
N SER A 145 6.82 -6.46 -3.40
CA SER A 145 8.28 -6.43 -3.25
C SER A 145 8.78 -5.07 -2.72
N VAL A 146 8.28 -3.94 -3.26
CA VAL A 146 8.62 -2.61 -2.72
C VAL A 146 8.11 -2.44 -1.28
N THR A 147 6.90 -2.91 -0.96
CA THR A 147 6.38 -2.79 0.42
C THR A 147 7.22 -3.59 1.42
N VAL A 148 7.67 -4.79 1.04
CA VAL A 148 8.61 -5.58 1.85
C VAL A 148 9.96 -4.87 1.95
N GLY A 149 10.46 -4.35 0.83
CA GLY A 149 11.70 -3.59 0.77
C GLY A 149 11.71 -2.35 1.67
N GLU A 150 10.60 -1.63 1.78
CA GLU A 150 10.46 -0.51 2.72
C GLU A 150 10.56 -0.98 4.19
N GLY A 151 10.10 -2.17 4.51
CA GLY A 151 10.29 -2.79 5.83
C GLY A 151 11.76 -3.11 6.12
N PHE A 152 12.45 -3.75 5.18
CA PHE A 152 13.89 -4.02 5.30
C PHE A 152 14.73 -2.75 5.37
N LEU A 153 14.41 -1.75 4.55
CA LEU A 153 15.09 -0.46 4.59
C LEU A 153 14.93 0.22 5.96
N ARG A 154 13.72 0.13 6.54
CA ARG A 154 13.49 0.66 7.88
C ARG A 154 14.33 -0.06 8.95
N LEU A 155 14.45 -1.38 8.86
CA LEU A 155 15.32 -2.14 9.76
C LEU A 155 16.80 -1.74 9.59
N TYR A 156 17.26 -1.51 8.36
CA TYR A 156 18.59 -0.96 8.09
C TYR A 156 18.79 0.40 8.79
N GLU A 157 17.84 1.32 8.62
CA GLU A 157 17.91 2.68 9.18
C GLU A 157 18.03 2.68 10.72
N ILE A 158 17.37 1.75 11.41
CA ILE A 158 17.37 1.71 12.88
C ILE A 158 18.49 0.85 13.49
N THR A 159 19.00 -0.14 12.77
CA THR A 159 19.99 -1.08 13.27
C THR A 159 21.40 -0.86 12.72
N GLY A 160 21.50 -0.23 11.53
CA GLY A 160 22.77 -0.11 10.78
C GLY A 160 23.30 -1.44 10.24
N ASN A 161 22.48 -2.50 10.20
CA ASN A 161 22.91 -3.81 9.70
C ASN A 161 22.86 -3.84 8.18
N ASP A 162 24.04 -3.84 7.55
CA ASP A 162 24.21 -3.82 6.09
C ASP A 162 23.52 -4.99 5.36
N TRP A 163 23.30 -6.12 6.03
CA TRP A 163 22.58 -7.22 5.43
C TRP A 163 21.16 -6.84 4.99
N TYR A 164 20.45 -5.99 5.76
CA TYR A 164 19.14 -5.48 5.33
C TYR A 164 19.24 -4.62 4.07
N LEU A 165 20.31 -3.85 3.92
CA LEU A 165 20.56 -3.06 2.70
C LEU A 165 20.89 -3.96 1.50
N GLU A 166 21.61 -5.09 1.71
CA GLU A 166 21.82 -6.09 0.68
C GLU A 166 20.50 -6.71 0.18
N VAL A 167 19.57 -7.02 1.09
CA VAL A 167 18.21 -7.47 0.74
C VAL A 167 17.50 -6.40 -0.10
N CYS A 168 17.59 -5.13 0.29
CA CYS A 168 17.02 -4.02 -0.50
C CYS A 168 17.61 -3.94 -1.92
N ASN A 169 18.93 -4.13 -2.07
CA ASN A 169 19.56 -4.18 -3.39
C ASN A 169 19.05 -5.37 -4.23
N LYS A 170 18.85 -6.54 -3.63
CA LYS A 170 18.27 -7.70 -4.34
C LYS A 170 16.84 -7.45 -4.81
N ILE A 171 16.06 -6.68 -4.07
CA ILE A 171 14.73 -6.24 -4.54
C ILE A 171 14.87 -5.31 -5.74
N CYS A 172 15.84 -4.38 -5.74
CA CYS A 172 16.10 -3.54 -6.92
C CYS A 172 16.53 -4.38 -8.15
N GLU A 173 17.24 -5.49 -7.96
CA GLU A 173 17.57 -6.43 -9.04
C GLU A 173 16.30 -7.00 -9.67
N PHE A 174 15.36 -7.50 -8.88
CA PHE A 174 14.04 -7.93 -9.36
C PHE A 174 13.33 -6.83 -10.15
N LEU A 175 13.20 -5.65 -9.56
CA LEU A 175 12.46 -4.53 -10.19
C LEU A 175 13.04 -4.11 -11.54
N THR A 176 14.38 -4.20 -11.71
CA THR A 176 15.07 -3.69 -12.91
C THR A 176 15.41 -4.75 -13.94
N GLN A 177 15.28 -6.05 -13.62
CA GLN A 177 15.62 -7.16 -14.52
C GLN A 177 14.39 -7.95 -14.96
N GLU A 178 13.34 -8.01 -14.12
CA GLU A 178 12.21 -8.90 -14.35
C GLU A 178 10.92 -8.16 -14.76
N LEU A 179 10.73 -6.91 -14.29
CA LEU A 179 9.57 -6.13 -14.71
C LEU A 179 9.71 -5.65 -16.15
N ASN A 180 8.60 -5.66 -16.89
CA ASN A 180 8.54 -5.04 -18.21
C ASN A 180 8.64 -3.52 -18.06
N ILE A 181 9.39 -2.87 -18.96
CA ILE A 181 9.58 -1.43 -18.99
C ILE A 181 8.96 -0.87 -20.27
N HIS A 182 7.90 -0.10 -20.11
CA HIS A 182 7.34 0.69 -21.20
C HIS A 182 8.10 2.00 -21.34
N GLN A 183 8.66 2.27 -22.52
CA GLN A 183 9.45 3.47 -22.81
C GLN A 183 8.58 4.51 -23.54
N LYS A 184 8.56 5.74 -23.00
CA LYS A 184 7.89 6.90 -23.63
C LYS A 184 8.88 8.04 -23.86
N GLY A 185 9.62 7.95 -24.96
CA GLY A 185 10.75 8.86 -25.22
C GLY A 185 12.02 8.44 -24.48
N GLU A 186 13.07 9.29 -24.49
CA GLU A 186 14.40 8.94 -23.95
C GLU A 186 14.47 9.00 -22.42
N GLU A 187 13.68 9.86 -21.78
CA GLU A 187 13.77 10.12 -20.33
C GLU A 187 12.50 9.77 -19.54
N SER A 188 11.65 8.92 -20.09
CA SER A 188 10.36 8.59 -19.49
C SER A 188 10.02 7.11 -19.66
N ILE A 189 9.88 6.39 -18.53
CA ILE A 189 9.59 4.95 -18.51
C ILE A 189 8.46 4.63 -17.52
N CYS A 190 7.78 3.51 -17.73
CA CYS A 190 6.82 2.96 -16.78
C CYS A 190 7.11 1.48 -16.56
N PHE A 191 7.29 1.10 -15.29
CA PHE A 191 7.42 -0.30 -14.87
C PHE A 191 6.06 -0.97 -14.84
N SER A 192 6.01 -2.24 -15.30
CA SER A 192 4.82 -3.08 -15.18
C SER A 192 4.50 -3.43 -13.72
N TYR A 193 3.31 -3.97 -13.49
CA TYR A 193 2.88 -4.40 -12.14
C TYR A 193 3.53 -5.73 -11.73
N THR A 194 3.65 -6.67 -12.71
CA THR A 194 4.30 -7.98 -12.57
C THR A 194 5.12 -8.28 -13.83
N PRO A 195 5.98 -9.33 -13.81
CA PRO A 195 6.73 -9.76 -15.01
C PRO A 195 5.86 -10.23 -16.20
N ILE A 196 4.59 -10.55 -15.95
CA ILE A 196 3.70 -11.15 -16.96
C ILE A 196 2.66 -10.17 -17.51
N ASP A 197 2.70 -8.90 -17.13
CA ASP A 197 1.79 -7.86 -17.63
C ASP A 197 2.57 -6.68 -18.24
N ASP A 198 1.83 -5.79 -18.88
CA ASP A 198 2.30 -4.53 -19.45
C ASP A 198 1.56 -3.32 -18.86
N PHE A 199 1.06 -3.46 -17.63
CA PHE A 199 0.25 -2.44 -16.98
C PHE A 199 1.04 -1.17 -16.70
N GLN A 200 0.48 -0.04 -17.12
CA GLN A 200 1.03 1.28 -16.85
C GLN A 200 0.22 1.93 -15.72
N VAL A 201 0.62 1.64 -14.48
CA VAL A 201 -0.07 2.06 -13.26
C VAL A 201 0.78 3.05 -12.49
N HIS A 202 0.31 4.29 -12.37
CA HIS A 202 1.11 5.40 -11.83
C HIS A 202 1.57 5.21 -10.39
N ASN A 203 0.71 4.72 -9.49
CA ASN A 203 1.12 4.51 -8.10
C ASN A 203 2.22 3.46 -7.97
N ILE A 204 2.19 2.40 -8.79
CA ILE A 204 3.25 1.38 -8.80
C ILE A 204 4.54 1.97 -9.35
N ASN A 205 4.46 2.66 -10.48
CA ASN A 205 5.60 3.29 -11.12
C ASN A 205 6.31 4.28 -10.19
N LEU A 206 5.55 5.12 -9.47
CA LEU A 206 6.11 6.08 -8.50
C LEU A 206 6.69 5.39 -7.24
N LEU A 207 6.08 4.31 -6.74
CA LEU A 207 6.63 3.55 -5.62
C LEU A 207 7.95 2.87 -6.00
N VAL A 208 8.03 2.26 -7.19
CA VAL A 208 9.27 1.70 -7.74
C VAL A 208 10.32 2.81 -7.91
N ALA A 209 9.93 3.95 -8.49
CA ALA A 209 10.81 5.10 -8.68
C ALA A 209 11.44 5.58 -7.36
N ASN A 210 10.61 5.83 -6.34
CA ASN A 210 11.08 6.26 -5.03
C ASN A 210 12.04 5.25 -4.39
N TYR A 211 11.69 3.96 -4.48
CA TYR A 211 12.51 2.89 -3.90
C TYR A 211 13.87 2.78 -4.59
N LEU A 212 13.90 2.77 -5.93
CA LEU A 212 15.15 2.72 -6.72
C LEU A 212 16.05 3.93 -6.45
N ILE A 213 15.49 5.14 -6.33
CA ILE A 213 16.26 6.35 -6.02
C ILE A 213 16.89 6.22 -4.63
N ARG A 214 16.10 5.88 -3.61
CA ARG A 214 16.60 5.77 -2.22
C ARG A 214 17.71 4.73 -2.09
N ILE A 215 17.49 3.53 -2.62
CA ILE A 215 18.52 2.49 -2.55
C ILE A 215 19.72 2.84 -3.41
N GLY A 216 19.50 3.36 -4.63
CA GLY A 216 20.58 3.79 -5.53
C GLY A 216 21.52 4.81 -4.91
N LEU A 217 20.97 5.77 -4.14
CA LEU A 217 21.77 6.75 -3.40
C LEU A 217 22.55 6.10 -2.24
N LEU A 218 21.94 5.20 -1.48
CA LEU A 218 22.58 4.54 -0.34
C LEU A 218 23.75 3.64 -0.75
N ILE A 219 23.64 2.94 -1.90
CA ILE A 219 24.68 2.02 -2.39
C ILE A 219 25.52 2.60 -3.53
N ASN A 220 25.40 3.90 -3.82
CA ASN A 220 26.11 4.60 -4.91
C ASN A 220 25.91 3.95 -6.29
N LYS A 221 24.68 3.52 -6.62
CA LYS A 221 24.33 2.87 -7.88
C LYS A 221 23.51 3.81 -8.77
N GLU A 222 24.22 4.65 -9.54
CA GLU A 222 23.65 5.70 -10.38
C GLU A 222 22.56 5.19 -11.35
N ARG A 223 22.72 3.96 -11.88
CA ARG A 223 21.71 3.34 -12.75
C ARG A 223 20.32 3.29 -12.10
N TYR A 224 20.23 2.96 -10.81
CA TYR A 224 18.95 2.90 -10.10
C TYR A 224 18.34 4.29 -9.94
N VAL A 225 19.17 5.28 -9.61
CA VAL A 225 18.71 6.67 -9.50
C VAL A 225 18.15 7.16 -10.83
N ASN A 226 18.85 6.91 -11.94
CA ASN A 226 18.45 7.33 -13.28
C ASN A 226 17.13 6.66 -13.71
N LEU A 227 16.98 5.35 -13.51
CA LEU A 227 15.72 4.62 -13.80
C LEU A 227 14.56 5.16 -12.96
N GLY A 228 14.80 5.44 -11.68
CA GLY A 228 13.79 6.02 -10.79
C GLY A 228 13.35 7.41 -11.25
N VAL A 229 14.30 8.28 -11.64
CA VAL A 229 13.98 9.61 -12.19
C VAL A 229 13.18 9.51 -13.48
N GLN A 230 13.55 8.62 -14.39
CA GLN A 230 12.79 8.38 -15.63
C GLN A 230 11.37 7.86 -15.37
N ALA A 231 11.21 6.98 -14.37
CA ALA A 231 9.89 6.49 -13.97
C ALA A 231 9.04 7.60 -13.34
N ALA A 232 9.62 8.45 -12.50
CA ALA A 232 8.91 9.61 -11.96
C ALA A 232 8.49 10.60 -13.05
N ASN A 233 9.34 10.83 -14.06
CA ASN A 233 9.04 11.69 -15.21
C ASN A 233 7.80 11.22 -15.96
N PHE A 234 7.64 9.91 -16.17
CA PHE A 234 6.47 9.35 -16.82
C PHE A 234 5.18 9.75 -16.08
N SER A 235 5.13 9.50 -14.78
CA SER A 235 3.93 9.77 -13.99
C SER A 235 3.63 11.26 -13.85
N VAL A 236 4.65 12.10 -13.64
CA VAL A 236 4.47 13.56 -13.55
C VAL A 236 4.05 14.18 -14.86
N SER A 237 4.52 13.65 -16.02
CA SER A 237 4.09 14.13 -17.35
C SER A 237 2.58 13.92 -17.61
N GLU A 238 1.96 13.03 -16.85
CA GLU A 238 0.53 12.71 -16.98
C GLU A 238 -0.33 13.31 -15.85
N GLN A 239 0.26 14.12 -14.96
CA GLN A 239 -0.49 14.82 -13.92
C GLN A 239 -1.53 15.76 -14.53
N ASN A 240 -2.73 15.77 -13.97
CA ASN A 240 -3.81 16.65 -14.39
C ASN A 240 -3.60 18.10 -13.92
N GLU A 241 -4.30 19.05 -14.53
CA GLU A 241 -4.22 20.47 -14.17
C GLU A 241 -4.61 20.74 -12.72
N ASP A 242 -5.54 19.97 -12.15
CA ASP A 242 -5.97 20.05 -10.76
C ASP A 242 -4.98 19.43 -9.76
N GLY A 243 -3.89 18.85 -10.25
CA GLY A 243 -2.84 18.22 -9.48
C GLY A 243 -3.02 16.72 -9.24
N SER A 244 -4.16 16.12 -9.58
CA SER A 244 -4.39 14.68 -9.45
C SER A 244 -3.62 13.87 -10.50
N ILE A 245 -3.38 12.58 -10.19
CA ILE A 245 -2.87 11.59 -11.15
C ILE A 245 -3.86 10.43 -11.17
N TYR A 246 -4.29 10.00 -12.38
CA TYR A 246 -5.17 8.85 -12.50
C TYR A 246 -4.42 7.55 -12.17
N TYR A 247 -5.16 6.50 -11.77
CA TYR A 247 -4.59 5.20 -11.48
C TYR A 247 -3.84 4.58 -12.68
N TRP A 248 -4.46 4.65 -13.89
CA TRP A 248 -3.88 4.17 -15.14
C TRP A 248 -3.30 5.31 -15.96
N SER A 249 -2.25 5.03 -16.75
CA SER A 249 -1.75 5.97 -17.74
C SER A 249 -2.86 6.42 -18.71
N ARG A 250 -2.66 7.54 -19.36
CA ARG A 250 -3.62 8.07 -20.36
C ARG A 250 -3.88 7.11 -21.50
N GLU A 251 -2.88 6.31 -21.88
CA GLU A 251 -3.01 5.27 -22.91
C GLU A 251 -3.87 4.09 -22.46
N GLN A 252 -3.84 3.76 -21.17
CA GLN A 252 -4.54 2.60 -20.61
C GLN A 252 -5.81 2.96 -19.83
N THR A 253 -6.10 4.24 -19.62
CA THR A 253 -7.27 4.68 -18.87
C THR A 253 -8.53 4.70 -19.73
N ASN A 254 -9.69 4.56 -19.10
CA ASN A 254 -10.98 4.85 -19.71
C ASN A 254 -11.31 6.34 -19.56
N ALA A 255 -12.26 6.86 -20.35
CA ALA A 255 -12.63 8.27 -20.45
C ALA A 255 -12.93 9.01 -19.13
N ARG A 256 -13.12 8.32 -18.01
CA ARG A 256 -13.42 8.93 -16.70
C ARG A 256 -12.24 8.99 -15.74
N GLY A 257 -11.11 8.32 -16.05
CA GLY A 257 -10.04 8.14 -15.08
C GLY A 257 -10.51 7.41 -13.81
N HIS A 258 -9.59 6.98 -12.98
CA HIS A 258 -9.90 6.41 -11.67
C HIS A 258 -9.06 7.11 -10.60
N LEU A 259 -9.73 7.65 -9.58
CA LEU A 259 -9.11 8.30 -8.43
C LEU A 259 -9.70 7.70 -7.16
N ASP A 260 -8.87 7.37 -6.20
CA ASP A 260 -9.28 7.02 -4.84
C ASP A 260 -8.24 7.47 -3.82
N VAL A 261 -8.65 7.53 -2.57
CA VAL A 261 -7.86 8.11 -1.48
C VAL A 261 -6.54 7.38 -1.24
N TYR A 262 -6.50 6.03 -1.34
CA TYR A 262 -5.28 5.30 -0.99
C TYR A 262 -4.25 5.29 -2.13
N HIS A 263 -4.67 5.21 -3.41
CA HIS A 263 -3.73 5.34 -4.51
C HIS A 263 -3.15 6.76 -4.58
N SER A 264 -4.00 7.79 -4.40
CA SER A 264 -3.53 9.18 -4.32
C SER A 264 -2.54 9.40 -3.18
N GLY A 265 -2.78 8.81 -1.99
CA GLY A 265 -1.84 8.87 -0.87
C GLY A 265 -0.50 8.22 -1.17
N PHE A 266 -0.48 7.05 -1.83
CA PHE A 266 0.75 6.38 -2.26
C PHE A 266 1.57 7.26 -3.20
N GLU A 267 0.92 7.86 -4.19
CA GLU A 267 1.56 8.70 -5.20
C GLU A 267 2.16 9.97 -4.58
N ILE A 268 1.43 10.63 -3.67
CA ILE A 268 1.92 11.81 -2.93
C ILE A 268 3.17 11.47 -2.11
N ARG A 269 3.13 10.38 -1.32
CA ARG A 269 4.29 9.96 -0.51
C ARG A 269 5.50 9.61 -1.37
N ALA A 270 5.28 8.91 -2.48
CA ALA A 270 6.35 8.58 -3.40
C ALA A 270 6.97 9.83 -4.03
N LEU A 271 6.14 10.76 -4.54
CA LEU A 271 6.60 12.02 -5.11
C LEU A 271 7.33 12.90 -4.09
N TYR A 272 6.83 12.95 -2.84
CA TYR A 272 7.52 13.63 -1.74
C TYR A 272 8.91 13.03 -1.51
N GLY A 273 9.01 11.70 -1.38
CA GLY A 273 10.31 11.03 -1.21
C GLY A 273 11.25 11.25 -2.39
N ILE A 274 10.75 11.17 -3.63
CA ILE A 274 11.52 11.46 -4.84
C ILE A 274 12.04 12.90 -4.83
N SER A 275 11.19 13.89 -4.52
CA SER A 275 11.60 15.30 -4.48
C SER A 275 12.69 15.54 -3.45
N LYS A 276 12.59 14.93 -2.25
CA LYS A 276 13.58 15.07 -1.18
C LYS A 276 14.93 14.46 -1.52
N ASN A 277 14.91 13.30 -2.14
CA ASN A 277 16.15 12.59 -2.47
C ASN A 277 16.85 13.13 -3.72
N THR A 278 16.10 13.74 -4.65
CA THR A 278 16.70 14.26 -5.91
C THR A 278 16.92 15.77 -5.93
N GLY A 279 16.19 16.53 -5.12
CA GLY A 279 16.19 18.00 -5.17
C GLY A 279 15.61 18.59 -6.46
N ILE A 280 14.91 17.79 -7.28
CA ILE A 280 14.37 18.22 -8.58
C ILE A 280 13.04 18.95 -8.37
N GLU A 281 13.02 20.24 -8.67
CA GLU A 281 11.89 21.17 -8.41
C GLU A 281 10.56 20.68 -8.99
N ARG A 282 10.54 20.12 -10.21
CA ARG A 282 9.30 19.60 -10.83
C ARG A 282 8.61 18.51 -10.02
N PHE A 283 9.36 17.69 -9.27
CA PHE A 283 8.78 16.66 -8.41
C PHE A 283 8.22 17.27 -7.13
N GLU A 284 8.85 18.30 -6.61
CA GLU A 284 8.37 19.07 -5.48
C GLU A 284 7.06 19.80 -5.82
N ASP A 285 7.00 20.48 -6.95
CA ASP A 285 5.79 21.13 -7.47
C ASP A 285 4.65 20.12 -7.69
N SER A 286 4.98 18.95 -8.25
CA SER A 286 4.01 17.90 -8.51
C SER A 286 3.39 17.38 -7.21
N TYR A 287 4.19 17.02 -6.20
CA TYR A 287 3.64 16.52 -4.94
C TYR A 287 2.82 17.60 -4.20
N LYS A 288 3.26 18.86 -4.20
CA LYS A 288 2.53 19.96 -3.56
C LYS A 288 1.15 20.20 -4.19
N LYS A 289 1.08 20.20 -5.52
CA LYS A 289 -0.20 20.29 -6.25
C LYS A 289 -1.12 19.12 -5.91
N TYR A 290 -0.56 17.90 -5.88
CA TYR A 290 -1.34 16.71 -5.56
C TYR A 290 -1.80 16.69 -4.09
N LEU A 291 -0.95 17.11 -3.14
CA LEU A 291 -1.34 17.25 -1.74
C LEU A 291 -2.48 18.26 -1.56
N CYS A 292 -2.44 19.38 -2.28
CA CYS A 292 -3.53 20.36 -2.29
C CYS A 292 -4.84 19.74 -2.80
N PHE A 293 -4.79 19.00 -3.92
CA PHE A 293 -5.94 18.25 -4.43
C PHE A 293 -6.46 17.25 -3.39
N PHE A 294 -5.57 16.50 -2.75
CA PHE A 294 -5.91 15.47 -1.75
C PHE A 294 -6.66 16.07 -0.57
N LEU A 295 -6.16 17.14 0.01
CA LEU A 295 -6.78 17.82 1.15
C LEU A 295 -8.17 18.37 0.79
N ASN A 296 -8.33 18.96 -0.37
CA ASN A 296 -9.58 19.58 -0.79
C ASN A 296 -10.67 18.57 -1.20
N ASN A 297 -10.29 17.37 -1.67
CA ASN A 297 -11.23 16.45 -2.29
C ASN A 297 -11.56 15.21 -1.45
N TYR A 298 -10.64 14.74 -0.59
CA TYR A 298 -10.86 13.50 0.18
C TYR A 298 -11.32 13.72 1.61
N PHE A 299 -11.20 14.94 2.15
CA PHE A 299 -11.65 15.25 3.50
C PHE A 299 -12.98 16.01 3.48
N SER A 300 -13.84 15.67 4.43
CA SER A 300 -15.06 16.39 4.74
C SER A 300 -15.17 16.55 6.26
N PRO A 301 -16.03 17.43 6.80
CA PRO A 301 -16.16 17.60 8.25
C PRO A 301 -16.55 16.35 9.03
N SER A 302 -17.03 15.31 8.36
CA SER A 302 -17.58 14.10 9.02
C SER A 302 -16.99 12.78 8.59
N HIS A 303 -16.16 12.73 7.54
CA HIS A 303 -15.56 11.48 7.04
C HIS A 303 -14.44 11.70 6.02
N ILE A 304 -13.61 10.66 5.86
CA ILE A 304 -12.65 10.53 4.76
C ILE A 304 -13.39 9.89 3.58
N LYS A 305 -13.41 10.56 2.43
CA LYS A 305 -14.08 10.06 1.23
C LYS A 305 -13.27 8.96 0.56
N ARG A 306 -13.97 8.02 -0.07
CA ARG A 306 -13.34 6.98 -0.87
C ARG A 306 -12.80 7.52 -2.19
N THR A 307 -13.59 8.33 -2.90
CA THR A 307 -13.22 9.04 -4.12
C THR A 307 -13.62 10.51 -3.98
N PRO A 308 -13.13 11.42 -4.83
CA PRO A 308 -13.53 12.83 -4.77
C PRO A 308 -15.05 13.04 -4.73
N GLU A 309 -15.82 12.21 -5.45
CA GLU A 309 -17.28 12.32 -5.57
C GLU A 309 -18.06 11.46 -4.57
N ARG A 310 -17.42 10.45 -3.95
CA ARG A 310 -18.10 9.44 -3.14
C ARG A 310 -17.44 9.22 -1.80
N ALA A 311 -18.20 9.45 -0.73
CA ALA A 311 -17.76 9.14 0.61
C ALA A 311 -17.73 7.62 0.89
N TYR A 312 -18.79 6.92 0.52
CA TYR A 312 -19.01 5.52 0.89
C TYR A 312 -18.70 4.53 -0.24
N PRO A 313 -18.35 3.27 0.17
CA PRO A 313 -18.05 2.82 1.52
C PRO A 313 -16.79 3.47 2.08
N ILE A 314 -16.78 3.82 3.38
CA ILE A 314 -15.55 4.16 4.09
C ILE A 314 -14.72 2.88 4.19
N ASP A 315 -13.51 2.90 3.72
CA ASP A 315 -12.61 1.74 3.65
C ASP A 315 -11.41 1.95 4.58
N ILE A 316 -11.11 0.96 5.40
CA ILE A 316 -10.01 1.05 6.37
C ILE A 316 -8.65 1.31 5.71
N HIS A 317 -8.40 0.75 4.52
CA HIS A 317 -7.17 1.00 3.77
C HIS A 317 -7.04 2.48 3.38
N GLY A 318 -8.15 3.08 2.91
CA GLY A 318 -8.17 4.51 2.58
C GLY A 318 -7.94 5.39 3.81
N CYS A 319 -8.51 5.02 4.96
CA CYS A 319 -8.27 5.74 6.21
C CYS A 319 -6.82 5.61 6.69
N ALA A 320 -6.26 4.41 6.64
CA ALA A 320 -4.87 4.16 7.01
C ALA A 320 -3.89 4.92 6.11
N GLU A 321 -4.14 4.92 4.79
CA GLU A 321 -3.29 5.65 3.87
C GLU A 321 -3.43 7.17 3.99
N ALA A 322 -4.62 7.69 4.32
CA ALA A 322 -4.77 9.11 4.62
C ALA A 322 -3.89 9.54 5.81
N ILE A 323 -3.88 8.75 6.90
CA ILE A 323 -2.99 8.99 8.05
C ILE A 323 -1.52 8.91 7.63
N ASN A 324 -1.14 7.84 6.94
CA ASN A 324 0.23 7.57 6.53
C ASN A 324 0.79 8.65 5.59
N CYS A 325 -0.02 9.07 4.61
CA CYS A 325 0.33 10.14 3.67
C CYS A 325 0.57 11.47 4.42
N LEU A 326 -0.39 11.90 5.23
CA LEU A 326 -0.30 13.19 5.92
C LEU A 326 0.81 13.19 6.97
N ALA A 327 1.02 12.08 7.70
CA ALA A 327 2.12 11.96 8.65
C ALA A 327 3.50 12.02 7.95
N THR A 328 3.62 11.42 6.76
CA THR A 328 4.88 11.45 6.00
C THR A 328 5.28 12.86 5.59
N VAL A 329 4.32 13.71 5.21
CA VAL A 329 4.61 15.08 4.72
C VAL A 329 4.53 16.15 5.81
N TYR A 330 4.17 15.79 7.04
CA TYR A 330 3.81 16.70 8.14
C TYR A 330 4.90 17.71 8.48
N ASN A 331 6.15 17.30 8.61
CA ASN A 331 7.24 18.17 9.08
C ASN A 331 7.48 19.39 8.18
N GLU A 332 7.19 19.27 6.90
CA GLU A 332 7.35 20.35 5.94
C GLU A 332 6.03 21.02 5.52
N ASN A 333 4.90 20.41 5.87
CA ASN A 333 3.57 20.85 5.48
C ASN A 333 2.64 20.90 6.69
N ARG A 334 2.90 21.81 7.64
CA ARG A 334 2.11 21.94 8.89
C ARG A 334 0.62 22.21 8.65
N ASN A 335 0.23 22.68 7.48
CA ASN A 335 -1.17 22.86 7.09
C ASN A 335 -1.96 21.55 7.01
N VAL A 336 -1.31 20.38 7.05
CA VAL A 336 -1.99 19.08 7.08
C VAL A 336 -2.41 18.65 8.50
N GLU A 337 -2.00 19.35 9.55
CA GLU A 337 -2.15 18.95 10.96
C GLU A 337 -3.61 18.67 11.36
N GLU A 338 -4.53 19.56 10.99
CA GLU A 338 -5.95 19.39 11.30
C GLU A 338 -6.53 18.15 10.63
N SER A 339 -6.23 17.95 9.32
CA SER A 339 -6.68 16.80 8.57
C SER A 339 -6.06 15.49 9.06
N LEU A 340 -4.79 15.51 9.48
CA LEU A 340 -4.09 14.36 10.05
C LEU A 340 -4.73 13.95 11.39
N ARG A 341 -4.91 14.93 12.30
CA ARG A 341 -5.56 14.68 13.59
C ARG A 341 -6.99 14.15 13.40
N PHE A 342 -7.76 14.77 12.51
CA PHE A 342 -9.09 14.29 12.17
C PHE A 342 -9.04 12.84 11.64
N ALA A 343 -8.13 12.50 10.73
CA ALA A 343 -8.01 11.17 10.18
C ALA A 343 -7.72 10.11 11.26
N VAL A 344 -6.80 10.40 12.18
CA VAL A 344 -6.47 9.51 13.31
C VAL A 344 -7.68 9.31 14.22
N GLU A 345 -8.25 10.39 14.76
CA GLU A 345 -9.37 10.32 15.68
C GLU A 345 -10.62 9.68 15.05
N TYR A 346 -10.94 10.05 13.80
CA TYR A 346 -12.06 9.49 13.06
C TYR A 346 -11.91 7.98 12.87
N THR A 347 -10.73 7.54 12.41
CA THR A 347 -10.51 6.13 12.10
C THR A 347 -10.57 5.26 13.34
N ILE A 348 -9.91 5.66 14.42
CA ILE A 348 -9.94 4.94 15.70
C ILE A 348 -11.36 4.84 16.23
N ASN A 349 -12.02 5.99 16.39
CA ASN A 349 -13.36 6.05 17.01
C ASN A 349 -14.46 5.36 16.20
N LYS A 350 -14.31 5.26 14.86
CA LYS A 350 -15.37 4.69 13.99
C LYS A 350 -15.11 3.26 13.57
N MET A 351 -13.83 2.84 13.48
CA MET A 351 -13.47 1.59 12.84
C MET A 351 -12.72 0.60 13.74
N GLN A 352 -12.13 1.01 14.86
CA GLN A 352 -11.52 0.08 15.81
C GLN A 352 -12.58 -0.61 16.66
N THR A 353 -12.44 -1.93 16.86
CA THR A 353 -13.30 -2.72 17.74
C THR A 353 -12.79 -2.67 19.19
N GLN A 354 -13.58 -3.18 20.13
CA GLN A 354 -13.14 -3.31 21.53
C GLN A 354 -11.99 -4.34 21.69
N GLU A 355 -11.96 -5.33 20.80
CA GLU A 355 -10.89 -6.35 20.74
C GLU A 355 -9.58 -5.82 20.13
N GLY A 356 -9.56 -4.59 19.63
CA GLY A 356 -8.36 -3.90 19.14
C GLY A 356 -8.17 -3.90 17.62
N TRP A 357 -8.82 -4.77 16.85
CA TRP A 357 -8.71 -4.80 15.40
C TRP A 357 -9.65 -3.80 14.70
N PHE A 358 -9.38 -3.50 13.42
CA PHE A 358 -10.16 -2.57 12.62
C PHE A 358 -11.11 -3.28 11.66
N ILE A 359 -12.36 -2.82 11.59
CA ILE A 359 -13.36 -3.32 10.64
C ILE A 359 -13.00 -2.94 9.21
N TYR A 360 -13.42 -3.76 8.24
CA TYR A 360 -13.07 -3.57 6.83
C TYR A 360 -13.71 -2.34 6.20
N ARG A 361 -15.07 -2.22 6.30
CA ARG A 361 -15.82 -1.13 5.64
C ARG A 361 -17.04 -0.69 6.42
N ILE A 362 -17.41 0.57 6.20
CA ILE A 362 -18.68 1.16 6.64
C ILE A 362 -19.43 1.63 5.39
N HIS A 363 -20.62 1.08 5.15
CA HIS A 363 -21.52 1.50 4.08
C HIS A 363 -22.40 2.68 4.49
N LYS A 364 -23.05 3.35 3.51
CA LYS A 364 -23.93 4.50 3.74
C LYS A 364 -25.10 4.19 4.69
N PHE A 365 -25.73 3.01 4.59
CA PHE A 365 -26.59 2.46 5.62
C PHE A 365 -25.73 1.80 6.69
N PRO A 366 -26.20 1.65 7.95
CA PRO A 366 -25.33 1.25 9.06
C PRO A 366 -24.82 -0.21 8.97
N VAL A 367 -24.52 -0.67 7.77
CA VAL A 367 -23.89 -1.96 7.52
C VAL A 367 -22.38 -1.79 7.67
N LYS A 368 -21.85 -2.41 8.72
CA LYS A 368 -20.41 -2.51 8.97
C LYS A 368 -19.94 -3.90 8.58
N VAL A 369 -19.00 -3.99 7.65
CA VAL A 369 -18.38 -5.26 7.27
C VAL A 369 -17.25 -5.54 8.26
N LYS A 370 -17.52 -6.41 9.22
CA LYS A 370 -16.64 -6.74 10.33
C LYS A 370 -15.82 -7.99 10.00
N ILE A 371 -14.70 -7.82 9.30
CA ILE A 371 -13.71 -8.86 9.06
C ILE A 371 -12.31 -8.24 9.18
N PRO A 372 -11.39 -8.86 9.95
CA PRO A 372 -10.05 -8.33 10.19
C PRO A 372 -9.08 -8.77 9.09
N TYR A 373 -9.22 -8.26 7.88
CA TYR A 373 -8.24 -8.51 6.82
C TYR A 373 -6.85 -8.00 7.23
N LEU A 374 -5.88 -8.91 7.41
CA LEU A 374 -4.55 -8.54 7.88
C LEU A 374 -3.87 -7.58 6.91
N ARG A 375 -3.69 -7.99 5.64
CA ARG A 375 -3.01 -7.17 4.64
C ARG A 375 -3.76 -5.87 4.31
N TRP A 376 -5.09 -5.93 4.20
CA TRP A 376 -5.87 -4.78 3.72
C TRP A 376 -6.13 -3.73 4.80
N GLY A 377 -6.24 -4.15 6.06
CA GLY A 377 -6.62 -3.27 7.17
C GLY A 377 -5.58 -3.20 8.28
N GLN A 378 -5.35 -4.31 8.96
CA GLN A 378 -4.61 -4.31 10.21
C GLN A 378 -3.15 -3.87 10.04
N ALA A 379 -2.40 -4.44 9.09
CA ALA A 379 -1.01 -4.08 8.85
C ALA A 379 -0.85 -2.63 8.34
N TRP A 380 -1.79 -2.13 7.53
CA TRP A 380 -1.81 -0.73 7.14
C TRP A 380 -2.08 0.20 8.31
N MET A 381 -2.97 -0.16 9.23
CA MET A 381 -3.21 0.63 10.44
C MET A 381 -2.03 0.60 11.40
N MET A 382 -1.34 -0.54 11.55
CA MET A 382 -0.09 -0.61 12.32
C MET A 382 0.94 0.38 11.79
N LYS A 383 1.18 0.36 10.46
CA LYS A 383 2.09 1.30 9.81
C LYS A 383 1.64 2.75 9.98
N ALA A 384 0.36 3.05 9.76
CA ALA A 384 -0.16 4.41 9.83
C ALA A 384 -0.07 4.99 11.24
N LEU A 385 -0.45 4.22 12.27
CA LEU A 385 -0.38 4.65 13.65
C LEU A 385 1.07 4.84 14.11
N SER A 386 1.99 3.92 13.78
CA SER A 386 3.40 4.08 14.10
C SER A 386 4.04 5.28 13.39
N GLN A 387 3.65 5.56 12.14
CA GLN A 387 4.09 6.72 11.38
C GLN A 387 3.57 8.04 11.97
N TYR A 388 2.37 8.03 12.56
CA TYR A 388 1.86 9.17 13.30
C TYR A 388 2.59 9.35 14.64
N LEU A 389 2.80 8.26 15.38
CA LEU A 389 3.45 8.30 16.70
C LEU A 389 4.90 8.76 16.65
N ILE A 390 5.63 8.49 15.56
CA ILE A 390 7.02 8.95 15.43
C ILE A 390 7.13 10.49 15.34
N LEU A 391 6.05 11.19 15.01
CA LEU A 391 6.03 12.65 14.99
C LEU A 391 6.12 13.27 16.38
N ASP A 392 5.82 12.52 17.44
CA ASP A 392 5.89 12.99 18.83
C ASP A 392 7.32 13.09 19.37
N ILE A 393 8.26 12.39 18.72
CA ILE A 393 9.68 12.38 19.11
C ILE A 393 10.58 13.25 18.19
N ASN A 394 10.04 13.72 17.06
CA ASN A 394 10.72 14.61 16.10
C ASN A 394 10.15 16.03 16.15
#